data_4b64968d30fc4682d45cdc095159b24a
#
_entry.id   4b64968d30fc4682d45cdc095159b24a
#
_cell.length_a   1.000
_cell.length_b   1.000
_cell.length_c   1.000
_cell.angle_alpha   90.00
_cell.angle_beta   90.00
_cell.angle_gamma   90.00
#
_symmetry.space_group_name_H-M   'P 1'
#
loop_
_entity.id
_entity.type
_entity.pdbx_description
1 polymer ?
#
loop_
_entity_poly.entity_id
_entity_poly.type
_entity_poly.pdbx_seq_one_letter_code
_entity_poly.pdbx_strand_id
1 'polypeptide(L)'
;GGNFNTALSHLTVLLIVSALISFIGAQSLVSALNTANEARLQAEKAYQQLAELNASLEERVAERTAALQRLSDEQRATLLQLEQSLTTQQQLQRTIAELSVPVIPVRDDTLVIPLVGAATPELLEHLNHHALRAIEQYRARTLIIDVTGIAILDTHAAERLVQTAIAARLLGAETVVVGIRPEIAQTLVSLGTPLTYLRTAATLQAALFGQQSRLRG
;
A
#
# COMPACT_ATOMS: atom_id res chain seq x y z
N GLY A 1 -37.28 -110.22 30.57
CA GLY A 1 -37.53 -108.87 31.16
C GLY A 1 -36.37 -107.89 31.02
N GLY A 2 -35.09 -108.38 30.74
CA GLY A 2 -33.90 -107.52 30.73
C GLY A 2 -33.77 -106.54 29.49
N ASN A 3 -34.13 -107.05 28.28
CA ASN A 3 -33.95 -106.29 27.04
C ASN A 3 -34.91 -105.10 26.89
N PHE A 4 -36.10 -105.12 27.51
CA PHE A 4 -37.06 -104.02 27.44
C PHE A 4 -36.65 -102.82 28.27
N ASN A 5 -36.11 -103.01 29.49
CA ASN A 5 -35.62 -101.97 30.33
C ASN A 5 -34.36 -101.25 29.79
N THR A 6 -33.47 -102.00 29.11
CA THR A 6 -32.29 -101.36 28.49
C THR A 6 -32.70 -100.52 27.26
N ALA A 7 -33.65 -101.01 26.42
CA ALA A 7 -34.14 -100.18 25.29
C ALA A 7 -34.87 -98.95 25.77
N LEU A 8 -35.65 -98.99 26.83
CA LEU A 8 -36.32 -97.81 27.42
C LEU A 8 -35.33 -96.81 28.00
N SER A 9 -34.27 -97.29 28.65
CA SER A 9 -33.20 -96.35 29.17
C SER A 9 -32.40 -95.70 28.05
N HIS A 10 -32.13 -96.39 26.94
CA HIS A 10 -31.51 -95.74 25.77
C HIS A 10 -32.38 -94.69 25.12
N LEU A 11 -33.70 -94.96 25.01
CA LEU A 11 -34.65 -93.98 24.43
C LEU A 11 -34.78 -92.73 25.29
N THR A 12 -34.82 -92.89 26.63
CA THR A 12 -34.86 -91.74 27.56
C THR A 12 -33.57 -90.90 27.51
N VAL A 13 -32.40 -91.54 27.42
CA VAL A 13 -31.12 -90.79 27.28
C VAL A 13 -31.09 -90.03 25.94
N LEU A 14 -31.57 -90.63 24.87
CA LEU A 14 -31.61 -89.98 23.54
C LEU A 14 -32.53 -88.77 23.52
N LEU A 15 -33.70 -88.88 24.18
CA LEU A 15 -34.63 -87.71 24.33
C LEU A 15 -34.05 -86.55 25.18
N ILE A 16 -33.37 -86.95 26.26
CA ILE A 16 -32.69 -85.93 27.11
C ILE A 16 -31.57 -85.26 26.35
N VAL A 17 -30.75 -85.96 25.61
CA VAL A 17 -29.65 -85.39 24.77
C VAL A 17 -30.24 -84.56 23.68
N SER A 18 -31.31 -84.98 22.99
CA SER A 18 -31.99 -84.14 21.98
C SER A 18 -32.58 -82.85 22.56
N ALA A 19 -33.21 -82.95 23.71
CA ALA A 19 -33.75 -81.75 24.40
C ALA A 19 -32.64 -80.81 24.84
N LEU A 20 -31.51 -81.33 25.34
CA LEU A 20 -30.35 -80.52 25.72
C LEU A 20 -29.72 -79.80 24.54
N ILE A 21 -29.55 -80.52 23.41
CA ILE A 21 -29.02 -79.90 22.17
C ILE A 21 -29.96 -78.81 21.65
N SER A 22 -31.27 -79.04 21.65
CA SER A 22 -32.27 -78.04 21.29
C SER A 22 -32.27 -76.84 22.22
N PHE A 23 -32.09 -77.04 23.53
CA PHE A 23 -32.00 -75.95 24.54
C PHE A 23 -30.74 -75.13 24.34
N ILE A 24 -29.56 -75.73 24.13
CA ILE A 24 -28.30 -75.02 23.88
C ILE A 24 -28.39 -74.24 22.55
N GLY A 25 -28.98 -74.89 21.52
CA GLY A 25 -29.19 -74.21 20.24
C GLY A 25 -30.09 -72.97 20.37
N ALA A 26 -31.19 -73.06 21.11
CA ALA A 26 -32.09 -71.93 21.39
C ALA A 26 -31.39 -70.79 22.17
N GLN A 27 -30.63 -71.18 23.20
CA GLN A 27 -29.86 -70.17 23.96
C GLN A 27 -28.80 -69.45 23.12
N SER A 28 -28.11 -70.24 22.30
CA SER A 28 -27.12 -69.68 21.37
C SER A 28 -27.72 -68.67 20.36
N LEU A 29 -28.90 -69.04 19.82
CA LEU A 29 -29.65 -68.17 18.92
C LEU A 29 -30.13 -66.87 19.59
N VAL A 30 -30.67 -66.98 20.78
CA VAL A 30 -31.11 -65.80 21.56
C VAL A 30 -29.95 -64.90 21.91
N SER A 31 -28.80 -65.48 22.31
CA SER A 31 -27.58 -64.70 22.58
C SER A 31 -27.08 -64.00 21.31
N ALA A 32 -27.04 -64.69 20.16
CA ALA A 32 -26.64 -64.10 18.88
C ALA A 32 -27.59 -62.96 18.45
N LEU A 33 -28.90 -63.13 18.61
CA LEU A 33 -29.90 -62.10 18.34
C LEU A 33 -29.73 -60.86 19.25
N ASN A 34 -29.47 -61.07 20.52
CA ASN A 34 -29.25 -60.00 21.47
C ASN A 34 -27.97 -59.19 21.11
N THR A 35 -26.89 -59.89 20.82
CA THR A 35 -25.63 -59.23 20.39
C THR A 35 -25.80 -58.47 19.07
N ALA A 36 -26.50 -59.02 18.10
CA ALA A 36 -26.83 -58.34 16.87
C ALA A 36 -27.70 -57.10 17.06
N ASN A 37 -28.69 -57.19 17.97
CA ASN A 37 -29.56 -56.08 18.27
C ASN A 37 -28.84 -54.97 19.05
N GLU A 38 -27.94 -55.30 19.99
CA GLU A 38 -27.07 -54.33 20.68
C GLU A 38 -26.13 -53.64 19.71
N ALA A 39 -25.50 -54.37 18.80
CA ALA A 39 -24.63 -53.81 17.76
C ALA A 39 -25.41 -52.85 16.84
N ARG A 40 -26.65 -53.22 16.47
CA ARG A 40 -27.53 -52.37 15.66
C ARG A 40 -27.88 -51.06 16.40
N LEU A 41 -28.24 -51.14 17.67
CA LEU A 41 -28.55 -49.96 18.49
C LEU A 41 -27.33 -49.03 18.68
N GLN A 42 -26.14 -49.62 18.86
CA GLN A 42 -24.91 -48.86 18.92
C GLN A 42 -24.59 -48.13 17.60
N ALA A 43 -24.75 -48.85 16.47
CA ALA A 43 -24.58 -48.29 15.15
C ALA A 43 -25.55 -47.10 14.91
N GLU A 44 -26.83 -47.30 15.26
CA GLU A 44 -27.84 -46.27 15.10
C GLU A 44 -27.58 -45.03 15.93
N LYS A 45 -27.12 -45.18 17.17
CA LYS A 45 -26.63 -44.06 18.02
C LYS A 45 -25.42 -43.35 17.43
N ALA A 46 -24.45 -44.12 16.90
CA ALA A 46 -23.27 -43.55 16.26
C ALA A 46 -23.63 -42.75 14.99
N TYR A 47 -24.58 -43.27 14.19
CA TYR A 47 -25.11 -42.53 13.02
C TYR A 47 -25.81 -41.21 13.43
N GLN A 48 -26.61 -41.23 14.49
CA GLN A 48 -27.27 -40.03 15.00
C GLN A 48 -26.25 -38.99 15.47
N GLN A 49 -25.25 -39.40 16.26
CA GLN A 49 -24.19 -38.52 16.72
C GLN A 49 -23.38 -37.92 15.56
N LEU A 50 -23.08 -38.73 14.52
CA LEU A 50 -22.39 -38.30 13.33
C LEU A 50 -23.22 -37.25 12.56
N ALA A 51 -24.54 -37.48 12.44
CA ALA A 51 -25.45 -36.55 11.77
C ALA A 51 -25.54 -35.22 12.52
N GLU A 52 -25.65 -35.22 13.85
CA GLU A 52 -25.65 -34.03 14.68
C GLU A 52 -24.32 -33.25 14.59
N LEU A 53 -23.20 -33.98 14.61
CA LEU A 53 -21.88 -33.37 14.48
C LEU A 53 -21.70 -32.73 13.08
N ASN A 54 -22.11 -33.41 12.02
CA ASN A 54 -22.06 -32.88 10.66
C ASN A 54 -22.92 -31.61 10.52
N ALA A 55 -24.17 -31.62 11.04
CA ALA A 55 -25.02 -30.45 11.02
C ALA A 55 -24.38 -29.26 11.76
N SER A 56 -23.82 -29.52 12.94
CA SER A 56 -23.12 -28.50 13.72
C SER A 56 -21.85 -27.97 13.00
N LEU A 57 -21.12 -28.83 12.31
CA LEU A 57 -19.97 -28.43 11.50
C LEU A 57 -20.38 -27.57 10.30
N GLU A 58 -21.43 -27.95 9.60
CA GLU A 58 -21.97 -27.18 8.46
C GLU A 58 -22.40 -25.77 8.92
N GLU A 59 -23.11 -25.67 10.02
CA GLU A 59 -23.50 -24.38 10.61
C GLU A 59 -22.28 -23.51 10.95
N ARG A 60 -21.27 -24.08 11.63
CA ARG A 60 -20.04 -23.35 11.99
C ARG A 60 -19.22 -22.94 10.76
N VAL A 61 -19.20 -23.77 9.71
CA VAL A 61 -18.55 -23.43 8.44
C VAL A 61 -19.29 -22.29 7.77
N ALA A 62 -20.61 -22.33 7.71
CA ALA A 62 -21.43 -21.27 7.14
C ALA A 62 -21.23 -19.93 7.88
N GLU A 63 -21.27 -19.94 9.23
CA GLU A 63 -21.01 -18.75 10.04
C GLU A 63 -19.61 -18.18 9.80
N ARG A 64 -18.59 -19.03 9.83
CA ARG A 64 -17.21 -18.57 9.61
C ARG A 64 -17.00 -18.04 8.19
N THR A 65 -17.60 -18.69 7.20
CA THR A 65 -17.50 -18.22 5.82
C THR A 65 -18.17 -16.84 5.66
N ALA A 66 -19.36 -16.67 6.24
CA ALA A 66 -20.03 -15.38 6.23
C ALA A 66 -19.24 -14.27 6.98
N ALA A 67 -18.62 -14.61 8.11
CA ALA A 67 -17.77 -13.67 8.86
C ALA A 67 -16.51 -13.29 8.08
N LEU A 68 -15.86 -14.25 7.42
CA LEU A 68 -14.69 -14.00 6.58
C LEU A 68 -15.03 -13.14 5.36
N GLN A 69 -16.18 -13.36 4.74
CA GLN A 69 -16.65 -12.52 3.63
C GLN A 69 -16.87 -11.08 4.08
N ARG A 70 -17.56 -10.86 5.19
CA ARG A 70 -17.76 -9.51 5.74
C ARG A 70 -16.43 -8.80 6.03
N LEU A 71 -15.49 -9.49 6.67
CA LEU A 71 -14.17 -8.94 6.96
C LEU A 71 -13.40 -8.60 5.67
N SER A 72 -13.48 -9.47 4.67
CA SER A 72 -12.87 -9.24 3.36
C SER A 72 -13.46 -8.02 2.66
N ASP A 73 -14.79 -7.84 2.72
CA ASP A 73 -15.47 -6.70 2.12
C ASP A 73 -15.12 -5.39 2.85
N GLU A 74 -15.05 -5.42 4.18
CA GLU A 74 -14.61 -4.28 5.00
C GLU A 74 -13.16 -3.88 4.69
N GLN A 75 -12.26 -4.86 4.59
CA GLN A 75 -10.87 -4.60 4.21
C GLN A 75 -10.77 -3.99 2.81
N ARG A 76 -11.54 -4.50 1.87
CA ARG A 76 -11.57 -3.98 0.49
C ARG A 76 -12.08 -2.54 0.44
N ALA A 77 -13.14 -2.23 1.18
CA ALA A 77 -13.66 -0.87 1.30
C ALA A 77 -12.62 0.09 1.90
N THR A 78 -11.93 -0.35 2.97
CA THR A 78 -10.88 0.44 3.63
C THR A 78 -9.69 0.71 2.70
N LEU A 79 -9.25 -0.29 1.92
CA LEU A 79 -8.17 -0.13 0.95
C LEU A 79 -8.55 0.88 -0.15
N LEU A 80 -9.76 0.79 -0.70
CA LEU A 80 -10.24 1.74 -1.71
C LEU A 80 -10.30 3.17 -1.15
N GLN A 81 -10.74 3.35 0.08
CA GLN A 81 -10.78 4.65 0.73
C GLN A 81 -9.37 5.21 0.96
N LEU A 82 -8.41 4.35 1.34
CA LEU A 82 -7.01 4.75 1.52
C LEU A 82 -6.38 5.16 0.19
N GLU A 83 -6.59 4.41 -0.89
CA GLU A 83 -6.11 4.75 -2.23
C GLU A 83 -6.67 6.10 -2.72
N GLN A 84 -7.97 6.35 -2.51
CA GLN A 84 -8.58 7.64 -2.85
C GLN A 84 -7.97 8.79 -2.04
N SER A 85 -7.76 8.59 -0.74
CA SER A 85 -7.13 9.58 0.13
C SER A 85 -5.69 9.90 -0.31
N LEU A 86 -4.89 8.88 -0.61
CA LEU A 86 -3.52 9.05 -1.12
C LEU A 86 -3.49 9.78 -2.46
N THR A 87 -4.38 9.44 -3.37
CA THR A 87 -4.49 10.11 -4.68
C THR A 87 -4.84 11.58 -4.52
N THR A 88 -5.81 11.88 -3.65
CA THR A 88 -6.22 13.26 -3.36
C THR A 88 -5.08 14.06 -2.72
N GLN A 89 -4.36 13.45 -1.77
CA GLN A 89 -3.21 14.09 -1.12
C GLN A 89 -2.09 14.38 -2.11
N GLN A 90 -1.76 13.43 -3.00
CA GLN A 90 -0.76 13.65 -4.06
C GLN A 90 -1.18 14.74 -5.03
N GLN A 91 -2.47 14.81 -5.36
CA GLN A 91 -2.99 15.83 -6.25
C GLN A 91 -2.93 17.23 -5.63
N LEU A 92 -3.28 17.34 -4.33
CA LEU A 92 -3.11 18.58 -3.57
C LEU A 92 -1.65 19.00 -3.48
N GLN A 93 -0.72 18.09 -3.20
CA GLN A 93 0.70 18.38 -3.17
C GLN A 93 1.23 18.87 -4.52
N ARG A 94 0.80 18.26 -5.64
CA ARG A 94 1.15 18.72 -6.99
C ARG A 94 0.62 20.11 -7.26
N THR A 95 -0.63 20.38 -6.93
CA THR A 95 -1.23 21.72 -7.11
C THR A 95 -0.49 22.79 -6.28
N ILE A 96 -0.11 22.48 -5.03
CA ILE A 96 0.68 23.39 -4.20
C ILE A 96 2.07 23.60 -4.82
N ALA A 97 2.72 22.56 -5.33
CA ALA A 97 4.03 22.66 -5.96
C ALA A 97 3.97 23.49 -7.27
N GLU A 98 2.94 23.31 -8.09
CA GLU A 98 2.70 24.11 -9.30
C GLU A 98 2.49 25.60 -8.99
N LEU A 99 1.84 25.92 -7.86
CA LEU A 99 1.65 27.28 -7.38
C LEU A 99 2.90 27.86 -6.68
N SER A 100 3.87 27.00 -6.29
CA SER A 100 5.04 27.40 -5.52
C SER A 100 6.15 28.04 -6.37
N VAL A 101 6.09 27.93 -7.71
CA VAL A 101 7.09 28.49 -8.63
C VAL A 101 6.39 29.31 -9.71
N PRO A 102 5.71 30.42 -9.37
CA PRO A 102 5.07 31.26 -10.36
C PRO A 102 6.13 31.97 -11.20
N VAL A 103 5.99 31.92 -12.52
CA VAL A 103 6.81 32.69 -13.44
C VAL A 103 6.09 33.99 -13.78
N ILE A 104 6.68 35.11 -13.44
CA ILE A 104 6.08 36.45 -13.60
C ILE A 104 6.84 37.21 -14.68
N PRO A 105 6.24 37.44 -15.86
CA PRO A 105 6.83 38.38 -16.83
C PRO A 105 6.71 39.80 -16.34
N VAL A 106 7.84 40.46 -16.11
CA VAL A 106 7.88 41.84 -15.60
C VAL A 106 8.27 42.85 -16.68
N ARG A 107 8.87 42.35 -17.77
CA ARG A 107 9.18 43.08 -19.01
C ARG A 107 9.15 42.12 -20.18
N ASP A 108 9.19 42.65 -21.40
CA ASP A 108 9.15 41.87 -22.64
C ASP A 108 10.24 40.78 -22.71
N ASP A 109 11.38 41.00 -22.06
CA ASP A 109 12.54 40.08 -22.09
C ASP A 109 12.98 39.62 -20.69
N THR A 110 12.20 39.90 -19.63
CA THR A 110 12.61 39.66 -18.25
C THR A 110 11.53 38.93 -17.47
N LEU A 111 11.92 37.79 -16.92
CA LEU A 111 11.09 36.95 -16.07
C LEU A 111 11.58 37.00 -14.63
N VAL A 112 10.64 36.95 -13.67
CA VAL A 112 10.91 36.82 -12.23
C VAL A 112 10.26 35.57 -11.70
N ILE A 113 11.03 34.76 -10.98
CA ILE A 113 10.56 33.59 -10.27
C ILE A 113 10.87 33.78 -8.76
N PRO A 114 9.87 34.12 -7.94
CA PRO A 114 10.04 34.11 -6.50
C PRO A 114 10.01 32.67 -5.96
N LEU A 115 11.01 32.32 -5.15
CA LEU A 115 11.05 31.05 -4.44
C LEU A 115 10.71 31.28 -2.96
N VAL A 116 9.73 30.54 -2.45
CA VAL A 116 9.25 30.66 -1.08
C VAL A 116 9.20 29.30 -0.42
N GLY A 117 9.66 29.20 0.82
CA GLY A 117 9.59 27.99 1.63
C GLY A 117 10.92 27.25 1.74
N ALA A 118 10.87 25.92 1.76
CA ALA A 118 12.07 25.10 1.81
C ALA A 118 12.58 24.79 0.39
N ALA A 119 13.89 24.90 0.19
CA ALA A 119 14.53 24.55 -1.08
C ALA A 119 14.63 23.01 -1.24
N THR A 120 13.48 22.36 -1.41
CA THR A 120 13.42 20.90 -1.61
C THR A 120 13.84 20.51 -3.02
N PRO A 121 14.29 19.27 -3.24
CA PRO A 121 14.62 18.78 -4.58
C PRO A 121 13.47 18.97 -5.57
N GLU A 122 12.23 18.73 -5.14
CA GLU A 122 11.02 18.88 -5.95
C GLU A 122 10.80 20.34 -6.36
N LEU A 123 10.97 21.31 -5.42
CA LEU A 123 10.84 22.73 -5.72
C LEU A 123 11.84 23.15 -6.81
N LEU A 124 13.08 22.68 -6.71
CA LEU A 124 14.12 23.04 -7.66
C LEU A 124 13.98 22.35 -9.02
N GLU A 125 13.42 21.16 -9.05
CA GLU A 125 13.05 20.50 -10.29
C GLU A 125 11.91 21.25 -10.99
N HIS A 126 10.89 21.70 -10.26
CA HIS A 126 9.83 22.57 -10.76
C HIS A 126 10.38 23.91 -11.24
N LEU A 127 11.30 24.53 -10.48
CA LEU A 127 11.98 25.75 -10.90
C LEU A 127 12.66 25.57 -12.26
N ASN A 128 13.48 24.52 -12.40
CA ASN A 128 14.20 24.26 -13.64
C ASN A 128 13.22 24.10 -14.82
N HIS A 129 12.21 23.26 -14.67
CA HIS A 129 11.24 23.00 -15.71
C HIS A 129 10.44 24.25 -16.12
N HIS A 130 9.93 25.01 -15.13
CA HIS A 130 9.14 26.22 -15.38
C HIS A 130 9.98 27.35 -15.94
N ALA A 131 11.23 27.53 -15.43
CA ALA A 131 12.14 28.55 -15.92
C ALA A 131 12.50 28.35 -17.41
N LEU A 132 12.91 27.13 -17.80
CA LEU A 132 13.32 26.85 -19.17
C LEU A 132 12.16 26.96 -20.16
N ARG A 133 10.97 26.45 -19.81
CA ARG A 133 9.76 26.65 -20.62
C ARG A 133 9.38 28.11 -20.80
N ALA A 134 9.44 28.87 -19.72
CA ALA A 134 9.09 30.28 -19.76
C ALA A 134 10.10 31.10 -20.58
N ILE A 135 11.40 30.81 -20.47
CA ILE A 135 12.42 31.45 -21.30
C ILE A 135 12.11 31.25 -22.78
N GLU A 136 11.76 30.03 -23.18
CA GLU A 136 11.40 29.72 -24.57
C GLU A 136 10.11 30.43 -24.99
N GLN A 137 9.06 30.33 -24.18
CA GLN A 137 7.73 30.87 -24.46
C GLN A 137 7.74 32.40 -24.58
N TYR A 138 8.42 33.11 -23.66
CA TYR A 138 8.49 34.55 -23.60
C TYR A 138 9.71 35.13 -24.31
N ARG A 139 10.60 34.27 -24.87
CA ARG A 139 11.88 34.68 -25.48
C ARG A 139 12.70 35.57 -24.55
N ALA A 140 12.67 35.22 -23.26
CA ALA A 140 13.29 36.03 -22.23
C ALA A 140 14.81 35.99 -22.36
N ARG A 141 15.43 37.14 -22.14
CA ARG A 141 16.90 37.31 -22.08
C ARG A 141 17.42 37.36 -20.65
N THR A 142 16.50 37.57 -19.70
CA THR A 142 16.86 37.67 -18.29
C THR A 142 15.88 36.87 -17.47
N LEU A 143 16.42 35.98 -16.63
CA LEU A 143 15.69 35.23 -15.60
C LEU A 143 16.16 35.75 -14.24
N ILE A 144 15.27 36.33 -13.46
CA ILE A 144 15.54 36.74 -12.07
C ILE A 144 14.95 35.70 -11.14
N ILE A 145 15.78 35.10 -10.30
CA ILE A 145 15.34 34.12 -9.27
C ILE A 145 15.46 34.82 -7.92
N ASP A 146 14.33 35.04 -7.27
CA ASP A 146 14.28 35.67 -5.94
C ASP A 146 14.25 34.58 -4.86
N VAL A 147 15.37 34.48 -4.11
CA VAL A 147 15.53 33.51 -3.02
C VAL A 147 15.32 34.14 -1.64
N THR A 148 14.77 35.34 -1.57
CA THR A 148 14.51 36.05 -0.29
C THR A 148 13.63 35.23 0.64
N GLY A 149 12.67 34.48 0.07
CA GLY A 149 11.73 33.59 0.79
C GLY A 149 12.29 32.23 1.17
N ILE A 150 13.54 31.92 0.80
CA ILE A 150 14.20 30.64 1.14
C ILE A 150 14.96 30.82 2.46
N ALA A 151 14.63 30.00 3.45
CA ALA A 151 15.29 30.05 4.75
C ALA A 151 16.65 29.34 4.75
N ILE A 152 16.73 28.17 4.14
CA ILE A 152 17.92 27.32 4.09
C ILE A 152 18.06 26.76 2.67
N LEU A 153 19.28 26.80 2.15
CA LEU A 153 19.67 26.20 0.88
C LEU A 153 20.83 25.25 1.17
N ASP A 154 20.61 23.95 1.03
CA ASP A 154 21.67 22.97 1.16
C ASP A 154 22.56 22.90 -0.09
N THR A 155 23.64 22.15 -0.01
CA THR A 155 24.61 22.00 -1.11
C THR A 155 23.96 21.45 -2.38
N HIS A 156 23.06 20.48 -2.24
CA HIS A 156 22.39 19.85 -3.38
C HIS A 156 21.41 20.81 -4.07
N ALA A 157 20.66 21.56 -3.28
CA ALA A 157 19.76 22.60 -3.77
C ALA A 157 20.52 23.75 -4.46
N ALA A 158 21.66 24.16 -3.90
CA ALA A 158 22.53 25.16 -4.50
C ALA A 158 23.09 24.69 -5.86
N GLU A 159 23.48 23.43 -5.95
CA GLU A 159 23.95 22.79 -7.21
C GLU A 159 22.87 22.79 -8.29
N ARG A 160 21.64 22.43 -7.95
CA ARG A 160 20.48 22.46 -8.85
C ARG A 160 20.16 23.88 -9.33
N LEU A 161 20.26 24.88 -8.45
CA LEU A 161 20.08 26.29 -8.82
C LEU A 161 21.12 26.73 -9.88
N VAL A 162 22.40 26.37 -9.67
CA VAL A 162 23.47 26.65 -10.64
C VAL A 162 23.23 25.91 -11.95
N GLN A 163 22.80 24.67 -11.93
CA GLN A 163 22.46 23.90 -13.15
C GLN A 163 21.32 24.57 -13.94
N THR A 164 20.31 25.10 -13.24
CA THR A 164 19.22 25.87 -13.89
C THR A 164 19.76 27.11 -14.57
N ALA A 165 20.69 27.84 -13.93
CA ALA A 165 21.32 29.03 -14.53
C ALA A 165 22.17 28.68 -15.77
N ILE A 166 22.89 27.56 -15.73
CA ILE A 166 23.64 27.06 -16.90
C ILE A 166 22.69 26.73 -18.05
N ALA A 167 21.60 26.00 -17.77
CA ALA A 167 20.60 25.65 -18.77
C ALA A 167 19.91 26.89 -19.37
N ALA A 168 19.53 27.85 -18.54
CA ALA A 168 18.96 29.13 -18.97
C ALA A 168 19.91 29.86 -19.93
N ARG A 169 21.20 29.87 -19.65
CA ARG A 169 22.22 30.49 -20.52
C ARG A 169 22.34 29.81 -21.86
N LEU A 170 22.21 28.50 -21.94
CA LEU A 170 22.19 27.74 -23.23
C LEU A 170 20.97 28.16 -24.08
N LEU A 171 19.85 28.56 -23.44
CA LEU A 171 18.68 29.13 -24.11
C LEU A 171 18.80 30.63 -24.41
N GLY A 172 19.95 31.26 -24.09
CA GLY A 172 20.22 32.68 -24.34
C GLY A 172 19.76 33.62 -23.25
N ALA A 173 19.32 33.12 -22.06
CA ALA A 173 18.90 33.93 -20.93
C ALA A 173 20.01 34.03 -19.85
N GLU A 174 20.29 35.23 -19.39
CA GLU A 174 21.16 35.47 -18.24
C GLU A 174 20.38 35.32 -16.93
N THR A 175 20.93 34.56 -15.97
CA THR A 175 20.29 34.35 -14.68
C THR A 175 20.85 35.30 -13.63
N VAL A 176 19.94 36.00 -12.91
CA VAL A 176 20.26 36.88 -11.79
C VAL A 176 19.57 36.36 -10.53
N VAL A 177 20.33 36.03 -9.50
CA VAL A 177 19.77 35.64 -8.20
C VAL A 177 19.76 36.83 -7.26
N VAL A 178 18.62 37.09 -6.62
CA VAL A 178 18.42 38.20 -5.67
C VAL A 178 18.01 37.68 -4.30
N GLY A 179 18.25 38.47 -3.27
CA GLY A 179 17.86 38.15 -1.90
C GLY A 179 18.74 37.10 -1.23
N ILE A 180 19.99 36.94 -1.68
CA ILE A 180 20.93 35.96 -1.14
C ILE A 180 21.33 36.41 0.29
N ARG A 181 21.05 35.54 1.27
CA ARG A 181 21.50 35.72 2.66
C ARG A 181 22.92 35.17 2.84
N PRO A 182 23.64 35.57 3.92
CA PRO A 182 25.01 35.12 4.18
C PRO A 182 25.17 33.62 4.18
N GLU A 183 24.22 32.89 4.75
CA GLU A 183 24.22 31.40 4.83
C GLU A 183 24.14 30.77 3.44
N ILE A 184 23.27 31.31 2.59
CA ILE A 184 23.11 30.87 1.19
C ILE A 184 24.37 31.20 0.39
N ALA A 185 24.97 32.36 0.61
CA ALA A 185 26.21 32.76 -0.04
C ALA A 185 27.36 31.80 0.31
N GLN A 186 27.50 31.42 1.58
CA GLN A 186 28.50 30.46 2.03
C GLN A 186 28.32 29.09 1.35
N THR A 187 27.08 28.60 1.28
CA THR A 187 26.75 27.34 0.61
C THR A 187 27.14 27.40 -0.87
N LEU A 188 26.77 28.48 -1.59
CA LEU A 188 27.10 28.65 -3.00
C LEU A 188 28.63 28.70 -3.24
N VAL A 189 29.38 29.38 -2.38
CA VAL A 189 30.84 29.44 -2.48
C VAL A 189 31.49 28.09 -2.18
N SER A 190 30.98 27.33 -1.21
CA SER A 190 31.49 26.03 -0.81
C SER A 190 31.35 24.95 -1.88
N LEU A 191 30.46 25.14 -2.87
CA LEU A 191 30.30 24.23 -4.01
C LEU A 191 31.56 24.13 -4.88
N GLY A 192 32.45 25.15 -4.86
CA GLY A 192 33.62 25.20 -5.73
C GLY A 192 33.28 25.27 -7.23
N THR A 193 32.01 25.36 -7.58
CA THR A 193 31.56 25.47 -8.98
C THR A 193 31.74 26.90 -9.47
N PRO A 194 32.22 27.14 -10.71
CA PRO A 194 32.32 28.49 -11.23
C PRO A 194 30.97 29.19 -11.26
N LEU A 195 30.79 30.22 -10.42
CA LEU A 195 29.56 31.02 -10.37
C LEU A 195 29.45 32.01 -11.55
N THR A 196 30.29 31.87 -12.59
CA THR A 196 30.31 32.73 -13.77
C THR A 196 29.02 32.75 -14.59
N TYR A 197 28.18 31.73 -14.38
CA TYR A 197 26.87 31.61 -15.02
C TYR A 197 25.74 32.27 -14.21
N LEU A 198 26.05 32.76 -13.00
CA LEU A 198 25.07 33.25 -12.05
C LEU A 198 25.46 34.64 -11.63
N ARG A 199 24.66 35.64 -12.03
CA ARG A 199 24.81 37.02 -11.50
C ARG A 199 24.03 37.14 -10.21
N THR A 200 24.45 38.04 -9.37
CA THR A 200 23.75 38.35 -8.13
C THR A 200 23.44 39.86 -8.04
N ALA A 201 22.31 40.18 -7.43
CA ALA A 201 21.98 41.52 -7.07
C ALA A 201 21.39 41.53 -5.65
N ALA A 202 21.56 42.62 -4.93
CA ALA A 202 21.11 42.70 -3.55
C ALA A 202 19.57 42.63 -3.43
N THR A 203 18.87 43.25 -4.37
CA THR A 203 17.39 43.29 -4.37
C THR A 203 16.84 43.08 -5.76
N LEU A 204 15.56 42.69 -5.86
CA LEU A 204 14.82 42.58 -7.11
C LEU A 204 14.86 43.94 -7.88
N GLN A 205 14.71 45.04 -7.16
CA GLN A 205 14.78 46.38 -7.74
C GLN A 205 16.14 46.65 -8.38
N ALA A 206 17.24 46.31 -7.72
CA ALA A 206 18.60 46.48 -8.27
C ALA A 206 18.81 45.62 -9.52
N ALA A 207 18.27 44.39 -9.57
CA ALA A 207 18.32 43.50 -10.72
C ALA A 207 17.55 44.09 -11.92
N LEU A 208 16.36 44.65 -11.68
CA LEU A 208 15.51 45.23 -12.72
C LEU A 208 16.07 46.53 -13.30
N PHE A 209 16.71 47.42 -12.48
CA PHE A 209 17.23 48.69 -12.93
C PHE A 209 18.70 48.61 -13.41
N GLY A 210 19.48 47.69 -12.89
CA GLY A 210 20.89 47.51 -13.29
C GLY A 210 21.07 47.08 -14.76
N GLN A 211 20.02 46.69 -15.46
CA GLN A 211 20.02 46.38 -16.89
C GLN A 211 19.86 47.60 -17.80
N GLN A 212 19.22 48.68 -17.30
CA GLN A 212 18.99 49.88 -18.12
C GLN A 212 20.25 50.63 -18.49
N SER A 213 21.32 50.50 -17.71
CA SER A 213 22.60 51.14 -17.99
C SER A 213 23.42 50.44 -19.12
N ARG A 214 23.12 49.20 -19.42
CA ARG A 214 23.84 48.42 -20.48
C ARG A 214 23.22 48.52 -21.87
N LEU A 215 21.94 48.88 -21.98
CA LEU A 215 21.26 49.07 -23.28
C LEU A 215 21.50 50.48 -23.89
N ARG A 216 22.17 51.37 -23.15
CA ARG A 216 22.49 52.75 -23.59
C ARG A 216 23.96 52.99 -23.86
N GLY A 217 24.80 51.99 -23.82
CA GLY A 217 26.20 52.04 -24.20
C GLY A 217 26.44 51.07 -25.35
#